data_2901d895ee0e77f36ccebb2dacc6069a
#
_entry.id   2901d895ee0e77f36ccebb2dacc6069a
#
_cell.length_a   1.000
_cell.length_b   1.000
_cell.length_c   1.000
_cell.angle_alpha   90.00
_cell.angle_beta   90.00
_cell.angle_gamma   90.00
#
_symmetry.space_group_name_H-M   'P 1'
#
loop_
_entity.id
_entity.type
_entity.pdbx_description
1 polymer ?
#
loop_
_entity_poly.entity_id
_entity_poly.type
_entity_poly.pdbx_seq_one_letter_code
_entity_poly.pdbx_strand_id
1 'polypeptide(L)'
;MRYLVIAIAAALIAGCGSSASENAANQTTANAAQPKKKIPYCFFKDSETKGWAASRGKDGNIVVKGKVYREDSRYKALLGPPEVTGTTAQLAPTITVNDTGFAAPDNWWDVTATIPNSAAIDTVRVTCGADTIAELKVPAKH
;
A
#
# COMPACT_ATOMS: atom_id res chain seq x y z
N MET A 1 37.85 25.31 30.21
CA MET A 1 37.68 25.29 31.68
C MET A 1 36.22 25.58 32.01
N ARG A 2 35.49 24.61 32.49
CA ARG A 2 34.43 24.66 33.52
C ARG A 2 33.68 23.34 33.49
N TYR A 3 34.09 22.46 34.36
CA TYR A 3 33.42 21.23 34.74
C TYR A 3 32.24 21.57 35.63
N LEU A 4 31.06 21.02 35.35
CA LEU A 4 29.98 20.98 36.32
C LEU A 4 29.59 19.53 36.55
N VAL A 5 30.03 18.99 37.67
CA VAL A 5 29.65 17.68 38.21
C VAL A 5 28.39 17.90 39.03
N ILE A 6 27.33 17.19 38.75
CA ILE A 6 26.18 17.10 39.64
C ILE A 6 25.95 15.61 39.94
N ALA A 7 26.26 15.26 41.16
CA ALA A 7 25.92 13.99 41.80
C ALA A 7 24.57 14.17 42.49
N ILE A 8 23.62 13.27 42.32
CA ILE A 8 22.41 13.17 43.15
C ILE A 8 22.12 11.69 43.45
N ALA A 9 22.36 11.38 44.62
CA ALA A 9 21.77 10.62 45.70
C ALA A 9 20.73 9.55 45.39
N ALA A 10 21.03 8.36 45.91
CA ALA A 10 20.16 7.21 46.10
C ALA A 10 19.07 7.47 47.17
N ALA A 11 17.86 6.98 46.96
CA ALA A 11 16.89 6.76 47.98
C ALA A 11 16.40 5.31 47.92
N LEU A 12 16.83 4.54 48.88
CA LEU A 12 16.33 3.21 49.22
C LEU A 12 15.03 3.38 50.02
N ILE A 13 13.94 2.77 49.55
CA ILE A 13 12.77 2.53 50.35
C ILE A 13 12.56 1.03 50.46
N ALA A 14 12.89 0.46 51.59
CA ALA A 14 12.52 -0.86 52.02
C ALA A 14 11.09 -0.82 52.60
N GLY A 15 10.23 -1.65 52.03
CA GLY A 15 8.88 -1.89 52.54
C GLY A 15 8.59 -3.38 52.51
N CYS A 16 8.80 -4.05 53.65
CA CYS A 16 8.33 -5.40 53.92
C CYS A 16 6.80 -5.38 54.12
N GLY A 17 6.10 -6.29 53.47
CA GLY A 17 4.70 -6.59 53.73
C GLY A 17 4.39 -8.00 53.23
N SER A 18 4.53 -8.97 54.16
CA SER A 18 4.11 -10.36 53.96
C SER A 18 2.57 -10.46 53.90
N SER A 19 2.04 -11.14 52.91
CA SER A 19 0.85 -11.97 53.05
C SER A 19 0.74 -12.92 51.86
N ALA A 20 0.85 -14.18 52.17
CA ALA A 20 0.58 -15.29 51.27
C ALA A 20 -0.90 -15.27 50.85
N SER A 21 -1.15 -15.39 49.55
CA SER A 21 -2.38 -15.98 49.04
C SER A 21 -2.06 -16.60 47.68
N GLU A 22 -1.99 -17.90 47.68
CA GLU A 22 -2.02 -18.73 46.50
C GLU A 22 -3.30 -18.45 45.71
N ASN A 23 -3.16 -17.90 44.54
CA ASN A 23 -4.12 -18.07 43.47
C ASN A 23 -3.37 -18.26 42.17
N ALA A 24 -3.31 -19.50 41.73
CA ALA A 24 -2.94 -19.88 40.41
C ALA A 24 -3.91 -19.22 39.43
N ALA A 25 -3.60 -18.00 39.02
CA ALA A 25 -4.29 -17.33 37.93
C ALA A 25 -3.59 -17.71 36.63
N ASN A 26 -4.22 -18.68 36.00
CA ASN A 26 -4.24 -19.00 34.60
C ASN A 26 -3.73 -17.81 33.75
N GLN A 27 -2.44 -17.85 33.34
CA GLN A 27 -1.94 -16.99 32.28
C GLN A 27 -2.52 -17.51 30.97
N THR A 28 -3.74 -17.07 30.70
CA THR A 28 -4.28 -17.09 29.35
C THR A 28 -3.41 -16.15 28.53
N THR A 29 -2.39 -16.69 27.89
CA THR A 29 -1.71 -16.02 26.78
C THR A 29 -2.80 -15.73 25.76
N ALA A 30 -3.35 -14.53 25.80
CA ALA A 30 -4.16 -14.00 24.75
C ALA A 30 -3.27 -13.97 23.50
N ASN A 31 -3.36 -15.03 22.70
CA ASN A 31 -2.92 -15.01 21.32
C ASN A 31 -3.74 -13.89 20.68
N ALA A 32 -3.17 -12.68 20.65
CA ALA A 32 -3.66 -11.61 19.84
C ALA A 32 -3.53 -12.10 18.39
N ALA A 33 -4.62 -12.70 17.88
CA ALA A 33 -4.73 -13.09 16.50
C ALA A 33 -4.48 -11.81 15.69
N GLN A 34 -3.33 -11.74 15.05
CA GLN A 34 -3.03 -10.68 14.11
C GLN A 34 -4.21 -10.59 13.14
N PRO A 35 -4.80 -9.40 12.94
CA PRO A 35 -5.91 -9.26 12.01
C PRO A 35 -5.42 -9.78 10.67
N LYS A 36 -5.99 -10.88 10.18
CA LYS A 36 -5.68 -11.42 8.86
C LYS A 36 -5.93 -10.30 7.88
N LYS A 37 -4.87 -9.80 7.24
CA LYS A 37 -4.95 -8.78 6.20
C LYS A 37 -5.88 -9.33 5.14
N LYS A 38 -7.09 -8.76 5.01
CA LYS A 38 -8.05 -9.19 3.99
C LYS A 38 -7.39 -8.97 2.65
N ILE A 39 -7.20 -10.05 1.89
CA ILE A 39 -6.71 -9.95 0.51
C ILE A 39 -7.78 -9.19 -0.27
N PRO A 40 -7.44 -8.07 -0.92
CA PRO A 40 -8.41 -7.32 -1.71
C PRO A 40 -8.97 -8.23 -2.80
N TYR A 41 -10.27 -8.11 -3.08
CA TYR A 41 -10.90 -8.86 -4.16
C TYR A 41 -10.51 -8.24 -5.52
N CYS A 42 -10.17 -9.08 -6.49
CA CYS A 42 -9.97 -8.65 -7.86
C CYS A 42 -11.30 -8.59 -8.61
N PHE A 43 -11.66 -7.43 -9.14
CA PHE A 43 -12.90 -7.21 -9.90
C PHE A 43 -12.73 -7.44 -11.41
N PHE A 44 -11.51 -7.79 -11.86
CA PHE A 44 -11.18 -7.92 -13.27
C PHE A 44 -10.61 -9.30 -13.56
N LYS A 45 -10.93 -9.84 -14.73
CA LYS A 45 -10.25 -11.02 -15.30
C LYS A 45 -8.98 -10.56 -16.02
N ASP A 46 -8.03 -11.45 -16.24
CA ASP A 46 -6.79 -11.14 -16.97
C ASP A 46 -7.08 -10.56 -18.36
N SER A 47 -8.09 -11.10 -19.05
CA SER A 47 -8.54 -10.62 -20.36
C SER A 47 -9.21 -9.24 -20.33
N GLU A 48 -9.56 -8.73 -19.16
CA GLU A 48 -10.22 -7.43 -18.97
C GLU A 48 -9.21 -6.31 -18.67
N THR A 49 -7.91 -6.59 -18.78
CA THR A 49 -6.86 -5.58 -18.65
C THR A 49 -5.83 -5.72 -19.77
N LYS A 50 -5.29 -4.61 -20.26
CA LYS A 50 -4.27 -4.62 -21.31
C LYS A 50 -3.50 -3.30 -21.42
N GLY A 51 -2.42 -3.32 -22.22
CA GLY A 51 -1.71 -2.11 -22.62
C GLY A 51 -1.00 -1.39 -21.47
N TRP A 52 -0.58 -2.13 -20.45
CA TRP A 52 0.13 -1.56 -19.32
C TRP A 52 1.50 -1.02 -19.73
N ALA A 53 1.80 0.20 -19.35
CA ALA A 53 3.08 0.86 -19.59
C ALA A 53 3.41 1.83 -18.45
N ALA A 54 4.70 1.93 -18.15
CA ALA A 54 5.23 2.91 -17.21
C ALA A 54 6.28 3.77 -17.92
N SER A 55 6.22 5.08 -17.76
CA SER A 55 7.18 6.02 -18.32
C SER A 55 7.59 7.06 -17.29
N ARG A 56 8.86 7.50 -17.34
CA ARG A 56 9.34 8.59 -16.48
C ARG A 56 9.22 9.90 -17.22
N GLY A 57 8.51 10.86 -16.62
CA GLY A 57 8.40 12.22 -17.12
C GLY A 57 9.66 13.05 -16.92
N LYS A 58 9.73 14.19 -17.56
CA LYS A 58 10.85 15.17 -17.41
C LYS A 58 10.97 15.69 -15.98
N ASP A 59 9.88 15.73 -15.24
CA ASP A 59 9.79 16.10 -13.82
C ASP A 59 10.29 14.99 -12.88
N GLY A 60 10.66 13.83 -13.41
CA GLY A 60 11.10 12.66 -12.65
C GLY A 60 9.98 11.81 -12.08
N ASN A 61 8.72 12.21 -12.22
CA ASN A 61 7.57 11.41 -11.82
C ASN A 61 7.36 10.24 -12.80
N ILE A 62 6.78 9.15 -12.31
CA ILE A 62 6.41 8.02 -13.16
C ILE A 62 4.92 8.12 -13.50
N VAL A 63 4.61 7.99 -14.78
CA VAL A 63 3.24 7.88 -15.28
C VAL A 63 2.98 6.44 -15.68
N VAL A 64 1.96 5.83 -15.10
CA VAL A 64 1.48 4.48 -15.41
C VAL A 64 0.19 4.61 -16.19
N LYS A 65 0.09 3.86 -17.28
CA LYS A 65 -1.10 3.83 -18.14
C LYS A 65 -1.50 2.40 -18.44
N GLY A 66 -2.79 2.20 -18.69
CA GLY A 66 -3.33 0.92 -19.12
C GLY A 66 -4.77 1.06 -19.56
N LYS A 67 -5.37 -0.05 -19.96
CA LYS A 67 -6.79 -0.13 -20.31
C LYS A 67 -7.45 -1.21 -19.47
N VAL A 68 -8.66 -0.92 -19.01
CA VAL A 68 -9.46 -1.84 -18.19
C VAL A 68 -10.87 -1.91 -18.76
N TYR A 69 -11.35 -3.14 -18.98
CA TYR A 69 -12.68 -3.40 -19.52
C TYR A 69 -13.74 -3.33 -18.44
N ARG A 70 -14.86 -2.68 -18.74
CA ARG A 70 -16.07 -2.69 -17.90
C ARG A 70 -17.29 -2.80 -18.78
N GLU A 71 -18.00 -3.92 -18.66
CA GLU A 71 -19.22 -4.17 -19.41
C GLU A 71 -20.34 -3.21 -19.00
N ASP A 72 -20.48 -2.96 -17.70
CA ASP A 72 -21.50 -2.08 -17.15
C ASP A 72 -21.06 -0.62 -17.22
N SER A 73 -21.67 0.16 -18.13
CA SER A 73 -21.37 1.58 -18.34
C SER A 73 -21.70 2.50 -17.17
N ARG A 74 -22.44 2.02 -16.16
CA ARG A 74 -22.67 2.76 -14.90
C ARG A 74 -21.41 2.87 -14.05
N TYR A 75 -20.40 2.09 -14.37
CA TYR A 75 -19.14 2.08 -13.65
C TYR A 75 -17.97 2.37 -14.57
N LYS A 76 -16.99 3.09 -14.06
CA LYS A 76 -15.71 3.34 -14.73
C LYS A 76 -14.56 2.72 -13.94
N ALA A 77 -13.48 2.40 -14.64
CA ALA A 77 -12.24 1.95 -14.02
C ALA A 77 -11.29 3.13 -13.77
N LEU A 78 -10.55 3.05 -12.69
CA LEU A 78 -9.48 3.98 -12.32
C LEU A 78 -8.26 3.17 -11.86
N LEU A 79 -7.07 3.79 -11.83
CA LEU A 79 -5.97 3.29 -11.01
C LEU A 79 -6.05 3.90 -9.62
N GLY A 80 -5.96 3.06 -8.60
CA GLY A 80 -5.86 3.50 -7.21
C GLY A 80 -4.54 4.24 -6.93
N PRO A 81 -4.40 4.82 -5.73
CA PRO A 81 -3.17 5.47 -5.32
C PRO A 81 -2.00 4.49 -5.28
N PRO A 82 -0.77 4.94 -5.59
CA PRO A 82 0.42 4.09 -5.52
C PRO A 82 0.80 3.80 -4.07
N GLU A 83 1.12 2.53 -3.80
CA GLU A 83 1.80 2.09 -2.56
C GLU A 83 3.26 1.82 -2.90
N VAL A 84 4.20 2.47 -2.19
CA VAL A 84 5.64 2.35 -2.47
C VAL A 84 6.32 1.55 -1.37
N THR A 85 7.08 0.54 -1.78
CA THR A 85 7.92 -0.27 -0.88
C THR A 85 9.30 -0.45 -1.52
N GLY A 86 10.32 0.16 -0.90
CA GLY A 86 11.67 0.17 -1.47
C GLY A 86 11.70 0.84 -2.84
N THR A 87 12.14 0.12 -3.87
CA THR A 87 12.22 0.59 -5.27
C THR A 87 11.02 0.17 -6.11
N THR A 88 10.01 -0.42 -5.50
CA THR A 88 8.80 -0.90 -6.18
C THR A 88 7.59 -0.07 -5.80
N ALA A 89 6.86 0.41 -6.80
CA ALA A 89 5.54 0.98 -6.62
C ALA A 89 4.47 -0.03 -7.05
N GLN A 90 3.43 -0.15 -6.26
CA GLN A 90 2.30 -1.02 -6.53
C GLN A 90 1.03 -0.20 -6.72
N LEU A 91 0.26 -0.51 -7.76
CA LEU A 91 -1.04 0.09 -8.04
C LEU A 91 -2.06 -1.01 -8.30
N ALA A 92 -3.32 -0.71 -7.99
CA ALA A 92 -4.42 -1.62 -8.31
C ALA A 92 -5.50 -0.89 -9.11
N PRO A 93 -6.04 -1.50 -10.17
CA PRO A 93 -7.24 -0.98 -10.81
C PRO A 93 -8.42 -1.09 -9.84
N THR A 94 -9.25 -0.07 -9.81
CA THR A 94 -10.44 0.04 -8.97
C THR A 94 -11.65 0.43 -9.79
N ILE A 95 -12.82 0.27 -9.21
CA ILE A 95 -14.11 0.58 -9.85
C ILE A 95 -14.76 1.72 -9.08
N THR A 96 -15.31 2.67 -9.80
CA THR A 96 -16.15 3.73 -9.23
C THR A 96 -17.39 3.96 -10.10
N VAL A 97 -18.35 4.67 -9.56
CA VAL A 97 -19.54 5.10 -10.33
C VAL A 97 -19.09 6.00 -11.48
N ASN A 98 -19.67 5.79 -12.64
CA ASN A 98 -19.41 6.62 -13.80
C ASN A 98 -20.25 7.90 -13.72
N ASP A 99 -19.61 8.99 -13.33
CA ASP A 99 -20.19 10.34 -13.21
C ASP A 99 -19.97 11.21 -14.46
N THR A 100 -19.35 10.65 -15.51
CA THR A 100 -19.01 11.40 -16.72
C THR A 100 -20.17 11.50 -17.71
N GLY A 101 -21.19 10.65 -17.58
CA GLY A 101 -22.30 10.55 -18.53
C GLY A 101 -21.91 9.89 -19.87
N PHE A 102 -20.65 9.44 -20.04
CA PHE A 102 -20.16 8.79 -21.24
C PHE A 102 -19.75 7.36 -20.96
N ALA A 103 -20.00 6.47 -21.91
CA ALA A 103 -19.41 5.13 -21.91
C ALA A 103 -18.02 5.20 -22.56
N ALA A 104 -17.10 4.37 -22.08
CA ALA A 104 -15.83 4.20 -22.76
C ALA A 104 -16.04 3.52 -24.13
N PRO A 105 -15.30 3.89 -25.17
CA PRO A 105 -15.33 3.19 -26.44
C PRO A 105 -15.08 1.69 -26.24
N ASP A 106 -15.94 0.86 -26.81
CA ASP A 106 -15.89 -0.61 -26.67
C ASP A 106 -15.78 -1.10 -25.23
N ASN A 107 -16.28 -0.32 -24.25
CA ASN A 107 -16.20 -0.60 -22.82
C ASN A 107 -14.76 -0.64 -22.23
N TRP A 108 -13.75 -0.17 -22.96
CA TRP A 108 -12.38 -0.06 -22.51
C TRP A 108 -12.07 1.32 -21.96
N TRP A 109 -11.83 1.38 -20.66
CA TRP A 109 -11.44 2.60 -19.97
C TRP A 109 -9.94 2.79 -20.01
N ASP A 110 -9.47 3.96 -20.46
CA ASP A 110 -8.09 4.39 -20.27
C ASP A 110 -7.89 4.78 -18.82
N VAL A 111 -6.96 4.11 -18.14
CA VAL A 111 -6.61 4.38 -16.77
C VAL A 111 -5.18 4.92 -16.68
N THR A 112 -5.00 5.94 -15.85
CA THR A 112 -3.70 6.60 -15.68
C THR A 112 -3.49 6.93 -14.21
N ALA A 113 -2.27 6.74 -13.72
CA ALA A 113 -1.84 7.22 -12.40
C ALA A 113 -0.45 7.84 -12.49
N THR A 114 -0.22 8.84 -11.66
CA THR A 114 1.11 9.47 -11.52
C THR A 114 1.67 9.10 -10.16
N ILE A 115 2.92 8.63 -10.14
CA ILE A 115 3.68 8.33 -8.94
C ILE A 115 4.64 9.50 -8.70
N PRO A 116 4.37 10.36 -7.74
CA PRO A 116 5.24 11.51 -7.44
C PRO A 116 6.50 11.04 -6.71
N ASN A 117 7.55 11.88 -6.71
CA ASN A 117 8.80 11.63 -5.98
C ASN A 117 9.41 10.24 -6.26
N SER A 118 9.32 9.79 -7.50
CA SER A 118 9.59 8.40 -7.89
C SER A 118 11.03 8.17 -8.38
N ALA A 119 11.99 9.03 -8.01
CA ALA A 119 13.38 8.93 -8.46
C ALA A 119 14.04 7.58 -8.16
N ALA A 120 13.73 6.98 -7.00
CA ALA A 120 14.26 5.69 -6.57
C ALA A 120 13.48 4.47 -7.08
N ILE A 121 12.35 4.68 -7.76
CA ILE A 121 11.49 3.57 -8.22
C ILE A 121 12.00 3.09 -9.57
N ASP A 122 12.27 1.80 -9.67
CA ASP A 122 12.70 1.11 -10.87
C ASP A 122 11.67 0.10 -11.40
N THR A 123 10.72 -0.28 -10.57
CA THR A 123 9.70 -1.27 -10.90
C THR A 123 8.32 -0.77 -10.49
N VAL A 124 7.35 -0.96 -11.37
CA VAL A 124 5.93 -0.74 -11.09
C VAL A 124 5.20 -2.06 -11.24
N ARG A 125 4.44 -2.46 -10.23
CA ARG A 125 3.52 -3.60 -10.28
C ARG A 125 2.09 -3.12 -10.33
N VAL A 126 1.35 -3.63 -11.29
CA VAL A 126 -0.10 -3.50 -11.31
C VAL A 126 -0.68 -4.80 -10.77
N THR A 127 -1.42 -4.73 -9.67
CA THR A 127 -1.95 -5.90 -8.98
C THR A 127 -3.46 -5.87 -8.94
N CYS A 128 -4.08 -7.04 -8.89
CA CYS A 128 -5.51 -7.17 -8.71
C CYS A 128 -5.77 -8.28 -7.69
N GLY A 129 -6.23 -7.91 -6.51
CA GLY A 129 -6.31 -8.85 -5.41
C GLY A 129 -4.91 -9.31 -4.96
N ALA A 130 -4.67 -10.61 -5.01
CA ALA A 130 -3.38 -11.21 -4.70
C ALA A 130 -2.45 -11.32 -5.93
N ASP A 131 -2.98 -11.13 -7.14
CA ASP A 131 -2.27 -11.42 -8.38
C ASP A 131 -1.58 -10.18 -8.94
N THR A 132 -0.41 -10.36 -9.55
CA THR A 132 0.26 -9.34 -10.34
C THR A 132 -0.16 -9.49 -11.79
N ILE A 133 -0.91 -8.53 -12.32
CA ILE A 133 -1.39 -8.51 -13.70
C ILE A 133 -0.39 -7.87 -14.68
N ALA A 134 0.52 -7.03 -14.18
CA ALA A 134 1.63 -6.50 -14.95
C ALA A 134 2.81 -6.12 -14.05
N GLU A 135 4.02 -6.41 -14.49
CA GLU A 135 5.26 -5.91 -13.91
C GLU A 135 6.01 -5.09 -14.97
N LEU A 136 6.25 -3.83 -14.67
CA LEU A 136 6.78 -2.85 -15.61
C LEU A 136 8.12 -2.33 -15.09
N LYS A 137 9.17 -2.44 -15.90
CA LYS A 137 10.44 -1.78 -15.62
C LYS A 137 10.36 -0.32 -16.04
N VAL A 138 10.78 0.56 -15.13
CA VAL A 138 10.77 2.00 -15.37
C VAL A 138 12.11 2.40 -15.98
N PRO A 139 12.11 3.14 -17.10
CA PRO A 139 13.37 3.65 -17.67
C PRO A 139 14.16 4.48 -16.65
N ALA A 140 15.48 4.31 -16.65
CA ALA A 140 16.37 5.15 -15.86
C ALA A 140 16.19 6.62 -16.25
N LYS A 141 16.46 7.52 -15.30
CA LYS A 141 16.50 8.95 -15.59
C LYS A 141 17.76 9.23 -16.45
N HIS A 142 17.58 9.75 -17.64
CA HIS A 142 18.66 10.28 -18.47
C HIS A 142 19.05 11.69 -18.04
#